data_8bd41e3a7778874115061d5d15365531
#
_entry.id   8bd41e3a7778874115061d5d15365531
#
_cell.length_a   1.000
_cell.length_b   1.000
_cell.length_c   1.000
_cell.angle_alpha   90.00
_cell.angle_beta   90.00
_cell.angle_gamma   90.00
#
_symmetry.space_group_name_H-M   'P 1'
#
loop_
_entity.id
_entity.type
_entity.pdbx_description
1 polymer ?
#
loop_
_entity_poly.entity_id
_entity_poly.type
_entity_poly.pdbx_seq_one_letter_code
_entity_poly.pdbx_strand_id
1 'polypeptide(L)'
;MMWLKHKRKIGVTLVIAAFGVLLYVYLSRPEVIAVVVKRADIGIVQTTVANTRAGTLMASRRASLSPSVGGQIASLAVSEGDQVKAGQLLLALWNEDLTARVELASQEVTAAVARAQEACVVAEVARREAERLKKLRKKGVASEEEVDQAEGEASAKTAACRAATADIGVSKAKLDVAQAALDKTRLVAPFDGTVAEVNGELGEFVTPSPVGVPTPPAVDLIDTTSLYVSAPIDEVDAPDIRTAMSATISLDAFGKKRFAGTVSRVAPYVLDREKQARTVDVEVTFIDARDTGNMLPGYSADIEVVLVKKVNALRIPSEAIIEGNRVLVFSEQAGVLEERKIDTGLHNWEYTQVLSGVRDGEQIVVSVDREGVEDAARAVIDDTAYD
;
A
#
# COMPACT_ATOMS: atom_id res chain seq x y z
N MET A 1 87.04 1.52 63.28
CA MET A 1 85.66 1.96 63.42
C MET A 1 84.97 2.46 62.16
N MET A 2 85.69 2.51 61.06
CA MET A 2 85.23 3.05 59.75
C MET A 2 84.59 2.00 58.84
N TRP A 3 84.88 0.71 58.96
CA TRP A 3 84.40 -0.37 58.07
C TRP A 3 82.93 -0.83 58.34
N LEU A 4 82.44 -0.67 59.59
CA LEU A 4 81.04 -0.99 59.93
C LEU A 4 80.02 0.04 59.32
N LYS A 5 80.43 1.30 59.14
CA LYS A 5 79.55 2.35 58.57
C LYS A 5 79.29 2.16 57.06
N HIS A 6 80.26 1.52 56.35
CA HIS A 6 80.06 1.24 54.88
C HIS A 6 79.14 0.07 54.68
N LYS A 7 79.21 -1.01 55.46
CA LYS A 7 78.28 -2.14 55.34
C LYS A 7 76.83 -1.75 55.63
N ARG A 8 76.63 -0.81 56.55
CA ARG A 8 75.30 -0.32 56.95
C ARG A 8 74.69 0.59 55.84
N LYS A 9 75.55 1.34 55.17
CA LYS A 9 75.11 2.15 54.00
C LYS A 9 74.75 1.28 52.77
N ILE A 10 75.50 0.23 52.47
CA ILE A 10 75.21 -0.72 51.42
C ILE A 10 73.93 -1.49 51.68
N GLY A 11 73.70 -1.90 52.93
CA GLY A 11 72.43 -2.56 53.32
C GLY A 11 71.21 -1.66 53.15
N VAL A 12 71.33 -0.38 53.57
CA VAL A 12 70.22 0.59 53.37
C VAL A 12 69.91 0.88 51.85
N THR A 13 70.95 0.99 51.01
CA THR A 13 70.76 1.18 49.55
C THR A 13 70.14 -0.03 48.89
N LEU A 14 70.47 -1.27 49.32
CA LEU A 14 69.86 -2.49 48.81
C LEU A 14 68.38 -2.60 49.22
N VAL A 15 68.03 -2.19 50.42
CA VAL A 15 66.65 -2.20 50.91
C VAL A 15 65.82 -1.15 50.16
N ILE A 16 66.37 0.04 49.91
CA ILE A 16 65.70 1.09 49.12
C ILE A 16 65.53 0.64 47.65
N ALA A 17 66.53 0.00 47.07
CA ALA A 17 66.42 -0.56 45.72
C ALA A 17 65.37 -1.69 45.62
N ALA A 18 65.37 -2.60 46.60
CA ALA A 18 64.36 -3.66 46.66
C ALA A 18 62.94 -3.10 46.86
N PHE A 19 62.79 -2.07 47.71
CA PHE A 19 61.52 -1.38 47.89
C PHE A 19 61.07 -0.63 46.65
N GLY A 20 62.01 0.02 45.92
CA GLY A 20 61.76 0.66 44.66
C GLY A 20 61.30 -0.31 43.57
N VAL A 21 61.94 -1.50 43.48
CA VAL A 21 61.51 -2.56 42.55
C VAL A 21 60.13 -3.12 42.95
N LEU A 22 59.86 -3.34 44.24
CA LEU A 22 58.57 -3.81 44.71
C LEU A 22 57.44 -2.79 44.47
N LEU A 23 57.77 -1.50 44.71
CA LEU A 23 56.83 -0.40 44.40
C LEU A 23 56.58 -0.27 42.90
N TYR A 24 57.65 -0.42 42.08
CA TYR A 24 57.53 -0.41 40.62
C TYR A 24 56.66 -1.57 40.12
N VAL A 25 56.85 -2.79 40.63
CA VAL A 25 56.02 -3.97 40.28
C VAL A 25 54.58 -3.80 40.79
N TYR A 26 54.38 -3.15 41.92
CA TYR A 26 53.06 -2.87 42.49
C TYR A 26 52.28 -1.83 41.65
N LEU A 27 52.96 -0.73 41.26
CA LEU A 27 52.41 0.33 40.41
C LEU A 27 52.26 -0.07 38.95
N SER A 28 53.03 -1.07 38.49
CA SER A 28 52.97 -1.60 37.12
C SER A 28 51.98 -2.77 36.97
N ARG A 29 51.18 -3.06 38.00
CA ARG A 29 50.14 -4.07 37.84
C ARG A 29 49.12 -3.55 36.83
N PRO A 30 48.86 -4.25 35.69
CA PRO A 30 47.85 -3.85 34.76
C PRO A 30 46.48 -3.84 35.45
N GLU A 31 45.78 -2.75 35.32
CA GLU A 31 44.44 -2.56 35.84
C GLU A 31 43.50 -3.57 35.15
N VAL A 32 42.67 -4.26 35.95
CA VAL A 32 41.68 -5.21 35.37
C VAL A 32 40.45 -4.44 34.99
N ILE A 33 40.10 -4.48 33.74
CA ILE A 33 39.02 -3.69 33.13
C ILE A 33 37.74 -4.54 33.12
N ALA A 34 36.61 -3.97 33.56
CA ALA A 34 35.33 -4.61 33.45
C ALA A 34 34.77 -4.40 32.03
N VAL A 35 34.51 -5.48 31.31
CA VAL A 35 34.01 -5.46 29.91
C VAL A 35 32.68 -6.16 29.81
N VAL A 36 31.81 -5.62 28.91
CA VAL A 36 30.57 -6.28 28.56
C VAL A 36 30.85 -7.15 27.33
N VAL A 37 30.45 -8.40 27.41
CA VAL A 37 30.64 -9.35 26.29
C VAL A 37 29.31 -9.93 25.82
N LYS A 38 29.23 -10.18 24.52
CA LYS A 38 28.14 -10.97 23.92
C LYS A 38 28.73 -12.18 23.18
N ARG A 39 28.04 -13.29 23.19
CA ARG A 39 28.49 -14.49 22.50
C ARG A 39 28.22 -14.37 21.01
N ALA A 40 29.22 -14.74 20.20
CA ALA A 40 28.99 -15.00 18.80
C ALA A 40 28.03 -16.21 18.67
N ASP A 41 26.97 -16.08 17.90
CA ASP A 41 25.96 -17.12 17.74
C ASP A 41 25.64 -17.35 16.27
N ILE A 42 25.00 -18.50 15.97
CA ILE A 42 24.48 -18.79 14.64
C ILE A 42 23.04 -18.29 14.58
N GLY A 43 22.78 -17.32 13.70
CA GLY A 43 21.47 -16.72 13.60
C GLY A 43 21.16 -16.16 12.21
N ILE A 44 20.14 -15.32 12.16
CA ILE A 44 19.74 -14.62 10.94
C ILE A 44 20.49 -13.30 10.89
N VAL A 45 21.09 -13.00 9.74
CA VAL A 45 21.59 -11.67 9.38
C VAL A 45 20.88 -11.23 8.10
N GLN A 46 20.34 -10.04 8.10
CA GLN A 46 19.64 -9.49 6.96
C GLN A 46 20.07 -8.05 6.72
N THR A 47 20.22 -7.69 5.46
CA THR A 47 20.38 -6.30 5.05
C THR A 47 19.02 -5.77 4.70
N THR A 48 18.67 -4.63 5.28
CA THR A 48 17.37 -4.00 5.13
C THR A 48 17.54 -2.56 4.66
N VAL A 49 16.53 -2.06 3.96
CA VAL A 49 16.38 -0.64 3.62
C VAL A 49 15.09 -0.14 4.23
N ALA A 50 15.18 0.94 4.96
CA ALA A 50 14.04 1.63 5.55
C ALA A 50 13.68 2.90 4.75
N ASN A 51 12.45 3.36 4.88
CA ASN A 51 12.03 4.63 4.32
C ASN A 51 12.77 5.80 4.99
N THR A 52 13.05 6.83 4.22
CA THR A 52 13.77 8.04 4.69
C THR A 52 12.86 9.05 5.40
N ARG A 53 11.56 8.98 5.13
CA ARG A 53 10.51 9.79 5.74
C ARG A 53 9.30 8.91 5.99
N ALA A 54 8.48 9.27 6.95
CA ALA A 54 7.24 8.54 7.24
C ALA A 54 6.40 8.36 5.97
N GLY A 55 6.07 7.13 5.68
CA GLY A 55 5.10 6.76 4.67
C GLY A 55 3.68 6.95 5.20
N THR A 56 2.71 6.61 4.39
CA THR A 56 1.29 6.75 4.71
C THR A 56 0.54 5.46 4.42
N LEU A 57 -0.31 5.07 5.34
CA LEU A 57 -1.27 3.99 5.13
C LEU A 57 -2.37 4.47 4.19
N MET A 58 -2.56 3.80 3.07
CA MET A 58 -3.50 4.17 2.02
C MET A 58 -4.49 3.05 1.76
N ALA A 59 -5.71 3.43 1.34
CA ALA A 59 -6.68 2.48 0.82
C ALA A 59 -6.37 2.18 -0.65
N SER A 60 -6.48 0.91 -1.05
CA SER A 60 -6.23 0.49 -2.45
C SER A 60 -7.23 1.11 -3.42
N ARG A 61 -8.45 1.38 -2.94
CA ARG A 61 -9.48 2.06 -3.72
C ARG A 61 -10.02 3.23 -2.91
N ARG A 62 -9.92 4.41 -3.48
CA ARG A 62 -10.54 5.64 -3.00
C ARG A 62 -11.19 6.34 -4.18
N ALA A 63 -12.41 6.78 -4.00
CA ALA A 63 -13.16 7.49 -5.02
C ALA A 63 -13.72 8.79 -4.45
N SER A 64 -13.20 9.90 -4.96
CA SER A 64 -13.73 11.24 -4.70
C SER A 64 -14.86 11.48 -5.69
N LEU A 65 -16.09 11.33 -5.21
CA LEU A 65 -17.31 11.28 -6.02
C LEU A 65 -17.99 12.64 -6.07
N SER A 66 -18.29 13.11 -7.28
CA SER A 66 -19.10 14.30 -7.51
C SER A 66 -20.15 14.01 -8.60
N PRO A 67 -21.34 14.60 -8.52
CA PRO A 67 -22.33 14.47 -9.59
C PRO A 67 -21.78 14.97 -10.92
N SER A 68 -22.17 14.34 -12.03
CA SER A 68 -21.73 14.76 -13.37
C SER A 68 -22.47 15.99 -13.92
N VAL A 69 -23.51 16.43 -13.21
CA VAL A 69 -24.29 17.65 -13.48
C VAL A 69 -24.45 18.45 -12.21
N GLY A 70 -24.52 19.79 -12.32
CA GLY A 70 -24.80 20.63 -11.18
C GLY A 70 -26.28 20.62 -10.80
N GLY A 71 -26.56 20.74 -9.52
CA GLY A 71 -27.94 20.79 -9.01
C GLY A 71 -28.01 20.91 -7.49
N GLN A 72 -29.19 21.15 -6.99
CA GLN A 72 -29.46 21.20 -5.55
C GLN A 72 -29.62 19.77 -5.00
N ILE A 73 -29.03 19.47 -3.84
CA ILE A 73 -29.16 18.17 -3.17
C ILE A 73 -30.61 18.03 -2.67
N ALA A 74 -31.35 17.09 -3.25
CA ALA A 74 -32.72 16.77 -2.85
C ALA A 74 -32.75 15.70 -1.75
N SER A 75 -31.81 14.77 -1.74
CA SER A 75 -31.68 13.76 -0.70
C SER A 75 -30.24 13.34 -0.51
N LEU A 76 -29.85 13.14 0.74
CA LEU A 76 -28.60 12.58 1.18
C LEU A 76 -28.90 11.27 1.91
N ALA A 77 -28.48 10.14 1.35
CA ALA A 77 -28.85 8.81 1.83
C ALA A 77 -27.80 8.20 2.76
N VAL A 78 -26.66 8.89 2.97
CA VAL A 78 -25.52 8.39 3.75
C VAL A 78 -24.93 9.49 4.62
N SER A 79 -24.26 9.08 5.68
CA SER A 79 -23.47 9.92 6.57
C SER A 79 -22.01 9.45 6.60
N GLU A 80 -21.12 10.29 7.12
CA GLU A 80 -19.73 9.91 7.34
C GLU A 80 -19.63 8.70 8.27
N GLY A 81 -18.77 7.74 7.92
CA GLY A 81 -18.61 6.47 8.63
C GLY A 81 -19.55 5.36 8.17
N ASP A 82 -20.56 5.62 7.34
CA ASP A 82 -21.46 4.60 6.86
C ASP A 82 -20.76 3.61 5.92
N GLN A 83 -21.10 2.33 6.07
CA GLN A 83 -20.71 1.29 5.12
C GLN A 83 -21.73 1.18 4.00
N VAL A 84 -21.27 1.25 2.76
CA VAL A 84 -22.11 1.21 1.57
C VAL A 84 -21.71 0.08 0.62
N LYS A 85 -22.67 -0.40 -0.16
CA LYS A 85 -22.46 -1.40 -1.21
C LYS A 85 -22.40 -0.77 -2.58
N ALA A 86 -21.72 -1.41 -3.51
CA ALA A 86 -21.69 -1.02 -4.91
C ALA A 86 -23.12 -0.86 -5.46
N GLY A 87 -23.38 0.26 -6.15
CA GLY A 87 -24.70 0.63 -6.66
C GLY A 87 -25.65 1.28 -5.64
N GLN A 88 -25.29 1.36 -4.36
CA GLN A 88 -26.10 2.04 -3.35
C GLN A 88 -26.12 3.56 -3.62
N LEU A 89 -27.32 4.16 -3.52
CA LEU A 89 -27.49 5.60 -3.65
C LEU A 89 -26.81 6.32 -2.48
N LEU A 90 -25.97 7.30 -2.81
CA LEU A 90 -25.30 8.17 -1.83
C LEU A 90 -26.02 9.50 -1.69
N LEU A 91 -26.29 10.16 -2.81
CA LEU A 91 -27.10 11.38 -2.85
C LEU A 91 -27.89 11.46 -4.16
N ALA A 92 -28.98 12.21 -4.17
CA ALA A 92 -29.70 12.58 -5.37
C ALA A 92 -29.90 14.09 -5.43
N LEU A 93 -29.69 14.65 -6.63
CA LEU A 93 -30.04 16.04 -6.92
C LEU A 93 -31.53 16.15 -7.18
N TRP A 94 -32.06 17.39 -7.07
CA TRP A 94 -33.42 17.66 -7.48
C TRP A 94 -33.62 17.32 -8.97
N ASN A 95 -34.58 16.50 -9.30
CA ASN A 95 -34.73 15.88 -10.62
C ASN A 95 -36.19 15.58 -11.02
N GLU A 96 -37.15 16.27 -10.41
CA GLU A 96 -38.58 16.05 -10.69
C GLU A 96 -38.92 16.27 -12.17
N ASP A 97 -38.30 17.27 -12.81
CA ASP A 97 -38.49 17.54 -14.23
C ASP A 97 -37.94 16.43 -15.12
N LEU A 98 -36.80 15.81 -14.76
CA LEU A 98 -36.19 14.71 -15.46
C LEU A 98 -37.00 13.42 -15.26
N THR A 99 -37.53 13.20 -14.08
CA THR A 99 -38.45 12.09 -13.77
C THR A 99 -39.72 12.20 -14.63
N ALA A 100 -40.30 13.40 -14.74
CA ALA A 100 -41.45 13.62 -15.61
C ALA A 100 -41.13 13.39 -17.10
N ARG A 101 -39.91 13.74 -17.56
CA ARG A 101 -39.46 13.46 -18.93
C ARG A 101 -39.30 11.96 -19.21
N VAL A 102 -38.80 11.18 -18.27
CA VAL A 102 -38.71 9.72 -18.37
C VAL A 102 -40.10 9.13 -18.48
N GLU A 103 -41.04 9.57 -17.67
CA GLU A 103 -42.43 9.12 -17.73
C GLU A 103 -43.08 9.46 -19.08
N LEU A 104 -42.90 10.69 -19.61
CA LEU A 104 -43.39 11.09 -20.91
C LEU A 104 -42.81 10.18 -22.02
N ALA A 105 -41.49 9.98 -22.03
CA ALA A 105 -40.85 9.12 -23.03
C ALA A 105 -41.32 7.66 -22.92
N SER A 106 -41.60 7.15 -21.73
CA SER A 106 -42.18 5.82 -21.52
C SER A 106 -43.54 5.69 -22.11
N GLN A 107 -44.39 6.72 -21.98
CA GLN A 107 -45.73 6.78 -22.60
C GLN A 107 -45.64 6.88 -24.14
N GLU A 108 -44.65 7.60 -24.68
CA GLU A 108 -44.36 7.63 -26.12
C GLU A 108 -44.04 6.24 -26.70
N VAL A 109 -43.22 5.42 -25.96
CA VAL A 109 -42.95 4.03 -26.36
C VAL A 109 -44.22 3.21 -26.37
N THR A 110 -45.08 3.33 -25.32
CA THR A 110 -46.36 2.62 -25.25
C THR A 110 -47.28 2.98 -26.43
N ALA A 111 -47.36 4.27 -26.74
CA ALA A 111 -48.15 4.75 -27.91
C ALA A 111 -47.61 4.25 -29.24
N ALA A 112 -46.26 4.22 -29.40
CA ALA A 112 -45.61 3.70 -30.59
C ALA A 112 -45.87 2.19 -30.77
N VAL A 113 -45.82 1.41 -29.72
CA VAL A 113 -46.16 -0.03 -29.74
C VAL A 113 -47.60 -0.24 -30.17
N ALA A 114 -48.58 0.53 -29.65
CA ALA A 114 -49.98 0.43 -30.04
C ALA A 114 -50.20 0.77 -31.54
N ARG A 115 -49.57 1.84 -32.04
CA ARG A 115 -49.61 2.22 -33.46
C ARG A 115 -48.99 1.16 -34.38
N ALA A 116 -47.89 0.56 -33.98
CA ALA A 116 -47.24 -0.50 -34.73
C ALA A 116 -48.15 -1.75 -34.78
N GLN A 117 -48.75 -2.10 -33.65
CA GLN A 117 -49.71 -3.22 -33.59
C GLN A 117 -50.92 -2.99 -34.50
N GLU A 118 -51.52 -1.80 -34.53
CA GLU A 118 -52.61 -1.43 -35.43
C GLU A 118 -52.16 -1.58 -36.89
N ALA A 119 -51.04 -0.96 -37.29
CA ALA A 119 -50.51 -1.01 -38.67
C ALA A 119 -50.21 -2.44 -39.12
N CYS A 120 -49.64 -3.28 -38.21
CA CYS A 120 -49.35 -4.67 -38.56
C CYS A 120 -50.60 -5.56 -38.67
N VAL A 121 -51.62 -5.31 -37.86
CA VAL A 121 -52.94 -5.99 -38.04
C VAL A 121 -53.59 -5.63 -39.36
N VAL A 122 -53.56 -4.35 -39.76
CA VAL A 122 -54.07 -3.89 -41.07
C VAL A 122 -53.28 -4.53 -42.22
N ALA A 123 -51.96 -4.60 -42.12
CA ALA A 123 -51.09 -5.25 -43.12
C ALA A 123 -51.41 -6.76 -43.25
N GLU A 124 -51.64 -7.45 -42.16
CA GLU A 124 -51.99 -8.86 -42.18
C GLU A 124 -53.36 -9.12 -42.81
N VAL A 125 -54.35 -8.23 -42.60
CA VAL A 125 -55.65 -8.30 -43.24
C VAL A 125 -55.50 -8.11 -44.79
N ALA A 126 -54.76 -7.10 -45.20
CA ALA A 126 -54.50 -6.83 -46.63
C ALA A 126 -53.77 -8.00 -47.30
N ARG A 127 -52.78 -8.58 -46.65
CA ARG A 127 -52.07 -9.76 -47.14
C ARG A 127 -52.99 -10.96 -47.34
N ARG A 128 -53.85 -11.24 -46.40
CA ARG A 128 -54.82 -12.34 -46.48
C ARG A 128 -55.85 -12.10 -47.64
N GLU A 129 -56.25 -10.86 -47.87
CA GLU A 129 -57.12 -10.49 -48.98
C GLU A 129 -56.43 -10.73 -50.35
N ALA A 130 -55.20 -10.26 -50.53
CA ALA A 130 -54.43 -10.48 -51.76
C ALA A 130 -54.23 -11.99 -52.02
N GLU A 131 -53.91 -12.79 -50.98
CA GLU A 131 -53.77 -14.25 -51.10
C GLU A 131 -55.10 -14.91 -51.53
N ARG A 132 -56.24 -14.43 -50.99
CA ARG A 132 -57.56 -14.92 -51.31
C ARG A 132 -57.89 -14.62 -52.82
N LEU A 133 -57.74 -13.40 -53.26
CA LEU A 133 -57.94 -12.99 -54.65
C LEU A 133 -57.04 -13.75 -55.62
N LYS A 134 -55.80 -13.98 -55.31
CA LYS A 134 -54.84 -14.79 -56.03
C LYS A 134 -55.33 -16.25 -56.25
N LYS A 135 -55.95 -16.85 -55.23
CA LYS A 135 -56.57 -18.17 -55.32
C LYS A 135 -57.84 -18.16 -56.17
N LEU A 136 -58.65 -17.09 -56.11
CA LEU A 136 -59.89 -16.94 -56.93
C LEU A 136 -59.54 -16.71 -58.43
N ARG A 137 -58.48 -15.98 -58.70
CA ARG A 137 -57.97 -15.80 -60.11
C ARG A 137 -57.55 -17.14 -60.68
N LYS A 138 -56.89 -18.03 -59.97
CA LYS A 138 -56.53 -19.37 -60.46
C LYS A 138 -57.76 -20.22 -60.80
N LYS A 139 -58.97 -19.87 -60.25
CA LYS A 139 -60.26 -20.49 -60.57
C LYS A 139 -61.06 -19.73 -61.57
N GLY A 140 -60.56 -18.66 -62.19
CA GLY A 140 -61.20 -17.83 -63.18
C GLY A 140 -62.29 -16.89 -62.60
N VAL A 141 -62.31 -16.61 -61.33
CA VAL A 141 -63.36 -15.82 -60.66
C VAL A 141 -62.97 -14.38 -60.42
N ALA A 142 -61.62 -14.04 -60.34
CA ALA A 142 -61.12 -12.68 -60.15
C ALA A 142 -60.30 -12.24 -61.43
N SER A 143 -60.30 -10.94 -61.69
CA SER A 143 -59.49 -10.32 -62.75
C SER A 143 -58.04 -10.18 -62.33
N GLU A 144 -57.11 -9.94 -63.27
CA GLU A 144 -55.70 -9.63 -63.09
C GLU A 144 -55.52 -8.30 -62.35
N GLU A 145 -56.30 -7.30 -62.76
CA GLU A 145 -56.29 -5.96 -62.18
C GLU A 145 -56.64 -5.97 -60.66
N GLU A 146 -57.66 -6.73 -60.27
CA GLU A 146 -58.06 -6.89 -58.89
C GLU A 146 -56.95 -7.54 -58.00
N VAL A 147 -56.25 -8.53 -58.55
CA VAL A 147 -55.10 -9.16 -57.87
C VAL A 147 -53.96 -8.20 -57.75
N ASP A 148 -53.58 -7.52 -58.82
CA ASP A 148 -52.43 -6.57 -58.83
C ASP A 148 -52.69 -5.39 -57.87
N GLN A 149 -53.92 -4.88 -57.76
CA GLN A 149 -54.32 -3.85 -56.84
C GLN A 149 -54.22 -4.34 -55.42
N ALA A 150 -54.71 -5.54 -55.08
CA ALA A 150 -54.66 -6.10 -53.73
C ALA A 150 -53.22 -6.43 -53.29
N GLU A 151 -52.36 -6.91 -54.21
CA GLU A 151 -50.91 -7.16 -53.91
C GLU A 151 -50.19 -5.82 -53.69
N GLY A 152 -50.48 -4.78 -54.43
CA GLY A 152 -49.94 -3.43 -54.24
C GLY A 152 -50.32 -2.86 -52.85
N GLU A 153 -51.61 -2.99 -52.52
CA GLU A 153 -52.14 -2.56 -51.18
C GLU A 153 -51.49 -3.35 -50.04
N ALA A 154 -51.42 -4.68 -50.15
CA ALA A 154 -50.73 -5.51 -49.15
C ALA A 154 -49.26 -5.16 -48.95
N SER A 155 -48.57 -4.87 -50.07
CA SER A 155 -47.16 -4.40 -50.01
C SER A 155 -47.04 -3.04 -49.32
N ALA A 156 -47.91 -2.08 -49.64
CA ALA A 156 -47.93 -0.76 -48.99
C ALA A 156 -48.21 -0.85 -47.46
N LYS A 157 -49.22 -1.64 -47.09
CA LYS A 157 -49.56 -1.85 -45.65
C LYS A 157 -48.43 -2.58 -44.88
N THR A 158 -47.76 -3.54 -45.55
CA THR A 158 -46.58 -4.22 -44.98
C THR A 158 -45.43 -3.24 -44.76
N ALA A 159 -45.20 -2.33 -45.67
CA ALA A 159 -44.19 -1.26 -45.54
C ALA A 159 -44.58 -0.31 -44.37
N ALA A 160 -45.86 0.05 -44.23
CA ALA A 160 -46.35 0.86 -43.10
C ALA A 160 -46.16 0.18 -41.77
N CYS A 161 -46.44 -1.14 -41.66
CA CYS A 161 -46.19 -1.93 -40.44
C CYS A 161 -44.69 -1.90 -40.08
N ARG A 162 -43.81 -2.10 -41.05
CA ARG A 162 -42.34 -2.01 -40.83
C ARG A 162 -41.90 -0.63 -40.36
N ALA A 163 -42.44 0.42 -40.96
CA ALA A 163 -42.15 1.81 -40.58
C ALA A 163 -42.61 2.07 -39.13
N ALA A 164 -43.86 1.70 -38.78
CA ALA A 164 -44.36 1.85 -37.43
C ALA A 164 -43.56 1.01 -36.39
N THR A 165 -43.07 -0.17 -36.80
CA THR A 165 -42.19 -0.99 -35.94
C THR A 165 -40.83 -0.33 -35.71
N ALA A 166 -40.28 0.34 -36.73
CA ALA A 166 -39.03 1.12 -36.59
C ALA A 166 -39.23 2.32 -35.64
N ASP A 167 -40.39 2.96 -35.66
CA ASP A 167 -40.73 4.06 -34.73
C ASP A 167 -40.69 3.66 -33.25
N ILE A 168 -40.96 2.38 -32.94
CA ILE A 168 -40.75 1.86 -31.56
C ILE A 168 -39.28 2.00 -31.15
N GLY A 169 -38.35 1.67 -32.07
CA GLY A 169 -36.93 1.82 -31.85
C GLY A 169 -36.53 3.28 -31.55
N VAL A 170 -37.07 4.22 -32.32
CA VAL A 170 -36.84 5.66 -32.11
C VAL A 170 -37.38 6.11 -30.76
N SER A 171 -38.58 5.68 -30.38
CA SER A 171 -39.19 6.02 -29.09
C SER A 171 -38.41 5.41 -27.90
N LYS A 172 -37.92 4.17 -28.05
CA LYS A 172 -37.03 3.56 -27.01
C LYS A 172 -35.72 4.32 -26.85
N ALA A 173 -35.09 4.72 -27.95
CA ALA A 173 -33.87 5.53 -27.90
C ALA A 173 -34.10 6.88 -27.19
N LYS A 174 -35.26 7.52 -27.37
CA LYS A 174 -35.62 8.72 -26.61
C LYS A 174 -35.78 8.44 -25.10
N LEU A 175 -36.39 7.33 -24.73
CA LEU A 175 -36.50 6.89 -23.31
C LEU A 175 -35.12 6.67 -22.72
N ASP A 176 -34.21 6.00 -23.41
CA ASP A 176 -32.85 5.76 -22.95
C ASP A 176 -32.09 7.08 -22.73
N VAL A 177 -32.27 8.06 -23.59
CA VAL A 177 -31.69 9.42 -23.44
C VAL A 177 -32.26 10.11 -22.19
N ALA A 178 -33.56 10.05 -21.99
CA ALA A 178 -34.20 10.64 -20.80
C ALA A 178 -33.75 9.95 -19.51
N GLN A 179 -33.65 8.62 -19.51
CA GLN A 179 -33.15 7.85 -18.38
C GLN A 179 -31.70 8.20 -18.06
N ALA A 180 -30.81 8.27 -19.06
CA ALA A 180 -29.41 8.66 -18.86
C ALA A 180 -29.27 10.08 -18.30
N ALA A 181 -30.18 10.99 -18.64
CA ALA A 181 -30.19 12.33 -18.04
C ALA A 181 -30.61 12.30 -16.57
N LEU A 182 -31.58 11.48 -16.20
CA LEU A 182 -32.00 11.26 -14.81
C LEU A 182 -30.91 10.57 -13.99
N ASP A 183 -30.24 9.57 -14.55
CA ASP A 183 -29.17 8.84 -13.84
C ASP A 183 -27.99 9.73 -13.48
N LYS A 184 -27.70 10.76 -14.26
CA LYS A 184 -26.63 11.75 -13.98
C LYS A 184 -26.91 12.57 -12.72
N THR A 185 -28.17 12.65 -12.25
CA THR A 185 -28.55 13.36 -11.03
C THR A 185 -28.43 12.49 -9.77
N ARG A 186 -28.08 11.20 -9.93
CA ARG A 186 -27.98 10.23 -8.82
C ARG A 186 -26.52 9.81 -8.68
N LEU A 187 -25.95 10.05 -7.51
CA LEU A 187 -24.61 9.60 -7.19
C LEU A 187 -24.70 8.25 -6.47
N VAL A 188 -24.09 7.24 -7.04
CA VAL A 188 -24.07 5.88 -6.49
C VAL A 188 -22.65 5.43 -6.19
N ALA A 189 -22.49 4.54 -5.21
CA ALA A 189 -21.21 3.96 -4.86
C ALA A 189 -20.67 3.06 -5.99
N PRO A 190 -19.43 3.28 -6.48
CA PRO A 190 -18.84 2.45 -7.52
C PRO A 190 -18.33 1.09 -7.00
N PHE A 191 -18.10 0.95 -5.71
CA PHE A 191 -17.65 -0.26 -5.03
C PHE A 191 -18.11 -0.29 -3.56
N ASP A 192 -17.98 -1.44 -2.91
CA ASP A 192 -18.25 -1.59 -1.48
C ASP A 192 -17.18 -0.86 -0.67
N GLY A 193 -17.59 0.00 0.26
CA GLY A 193 -16.64 0.80 1.02
C GLY A 193 -17.28 1.55 2.18
N THR A 194 -16.47 2.40 2.81
CA THR A 194 -16.89 3.30 3.89
C THR A 194 -16.87 4.73 3.40
N VAL A 195 -17.90 5.48 3.71
CA VAL A 195 -17.97 6.93 3.44
C VAL A 195 -16.99 7.65 4.36
N ALA A 196 -15.94 8.23 3.78
CA ALA A 196 -14.92 8.94 4.55
C ALA A 196 -15.33 10.36 4.87
N GLU A 197 -15.96 11.06 3.90
CA GLU A 197 -16.31 12.46 4.01
C GLU A 197 -17.55 12.74 3.14
N VAL A 198 -18.41 13.61 3.62
CA VAL A 198 -19.58 14.11 2.91
C VAL A 198 -19.52 15.65 2.90
N ASN A 199 -19.25 16.23 1.72
CA ASN A 199 -19.18 17.68 1.51
C ASN A 199 -20.44 18.15 0.79
N GLY A 200 -21.50 18.39 1.53
CA GLY A 200 -22.76 18.91 1.02
C GLY A 200 -23.91 18.64 1.98
N GLU A 201 -24.79 19.59 2.10
CA GLU A 201 -25.98 19.50 2.94
C GLU A 201 -27.25 19.45 2.10
N LEU A 202 -28.34 18.97 2.70
CA LEU A 202 -29.65 18.97 2.06
C LEU A 202 -30.04 20.39 1.65
N GLY A 203 -30.39 20.57 0.37
CA GLY A 203 -30.75 21.88 -0.19
C GLY A 203 -29.56 22.68 -0.70
N GLU A 204 -28.33 22.27 -0.47
CA GLU A 204 -27.12 22.92 -1.01
C GLU A 204 -26.95 22.62 -2.50
N PHE A 205 -26.36 23.57 -3.21
CA PHE A 205 -26.09 23.44 -4.64
C PHE A 205 -24.68 22.89 -4.87
N VAL A 206 -24.59 21.70 -5.46
CA VAL A 206 -23.31 21.06 -5.82
C VAL A 206 -23.05 21.18 -7.32
N THR A 207 -21.77 21.34 -7.67
CA THR A 207 -21.32 21.44 -9.07
C THR A 207 -20.39 20.28 -9.40
N PRO A 208 -20.33 19.82 -10.65
CA PRO A 208 -19.26 18.96 -11.10
C PRO A 208 -17.91 19.62 -10.82
N SER A 209 -16.89 18.83 -10.45
CA SER A 209 -15.52 19.35 -10.28
C SER A 209 -15.02 19.93 -11.61
N PRO A 210 -14.81 21.26 -11.73
CA PRO A 210 -14.30 21.85 -12.95
C PRO A 210 -12.84 21.43 -13.17
N VAL A 211 -12.43 21.27 -14.43
CA VAL A 211 -11.05 20.97 -14.77
C VAL A 211 -10.14 22.11 -14.27
N GLY A 212 -9.15 21.78 -13.43
CA GLY A 212 -8.15 22.74 -12.93
C GLY A 212 -8.55 23.53 -11.68
N VAL A 213 -9.73 23.33 -11.13
CA VAL A 213 -10.14 23.91 -9.85
C VAL A 213 -10.38 22.75 -8.84
N PRO A 214 -9.56 22.62 -7.79
CA PRO A 214 -9.78 21.60 -6.77
C PRO A 214 -11.03 21.99 -5.96
N THR A 215 -12.16 21.35 -6.25
CA THR A 215 -13.37 21.43 -5.44
C THR A 215 -13.47 20.18 -4.56
N PRO A 216 -13.88 20.29 -3.30
CA PRO A 216 -14.14 19.12 -2.47
C PRO A 216 -15.13 18.17 -3.20
N PRO A 217 -14.91 16.86 -3.19
CA PRO A 217 -15.88 15.91 -3.73
C PRO A 217 -17.15 15.93 -2.90
N ALA A 218 -18.30 15.69 -3.49
CA ALA A 218 -19.55 15.64 -2.73
C ALA A 218 -19.54 14.47 -1.72
N VAL A 219 -18.96 13.33 -2.10
CA VAL A 219 -18.76 12.17 -1.22
C VAL A 219 -17.39 11.56 -1.50
N ASP A 220 -16.63 11.29 -0.46
CA ASP A 220 -15.36 10.54 -0.55
C ASP A 220 -15.58 9.12 -0.02
N LEU A 221 -15.34 8.13 -0.87
CA LEU A 221 -15.55 6.71 -0.56
C LEU A 221 -14.21 5.98 -0.54
N ILE A 222 -13.95 5.23 0.52
CA ILE A 222 -12.72 4.45 0.70
C ILE A 222 -13.03 2.97 0.91
N ASP A 223 -12.17 2.11 0.38
CA ASP A 223 -12.17 0.68 0.66
C ASP A 223 -11.25 0.39 1.85
N THR A 224 -11.82 0.18 3.02
CA THR A 224 -11.06 -0.12 4.25
C THR A 224 -10.62 -1.58 4.35
N THR A 225 -11.04 -2.45 3.44
CA THR A 225 -10.68 -3.89 3.46
C THR A 225 -9.34 -4.18 2.82
N SER A 226 -8.83 -3.26 2.00
CA SER A 226 -7.62 -3.42 1.23
C SER A 226 -6.71 -2.21 1.42
N LEU A 227 -5.82 -2.32 2.42
CA LEU A 227 -4.88 -1.27 2.79
C LEU A 227 -3.45 -1.63 2.36
N TYR A 228 -2.67 -0.62 2.05
CA TYR A 228 -1.24 -0.73 1.78
C TYR A 228 -0.50 0.49 2.32
N VAL A 229 0.80 0.35 2.54
CA VAL A 229 1.66 1.47 2.93
C VAL A 229 2.40 1.96 1.69
N SER A 230 2.33 3.26 1.42
CA SER A 230 3.18 3.94 0.45
C SER A 230 4.23 4.74 1.20
N ALA A 231 5.51 4.42 0.98
CA ALA A 231 6.61 5.06 1.67
C ALA A 231 7.73 5.47 0.70
N PRO A 232 8.33 6.66 0.89
CA PRO A 232 9.41 7.16 0.07
C PRO A 232 10.74 6.52 0.49
N ILE A 233 11.41 5.84 -0.42
CA ILE A 233 12.75 5.28 -0.29
C ILE A 233 13.73 6.17 -1.05
N ASP A 234 14.95 6.31 -0.54
CA ASP A 234 16.01 7.08 -1.21
C ASP A 234 16.33 6.50 -2.60
N GLU A 235 16.66 7.37 -3.57
CA GLU A 235 16.98 6.94 -4.93
C GLU A 235 18.23 6.06 -5.01
N VAL A 236 19.10 6.13 -4.00
CA VAL A 236 20.34 5.31 -3.94
C VAL A 236 20.00 3.85 -3.57
N ASP A 237 18.99 3.64 -2.73
CA ASP A 237 18.59 2.31 -2.23
C ASP A 237 17.50 1.66 -3.10
N ALA A 238 16.71 2.48 -3.79
CA ALA A 238 15.58 2.01 -4.60
C ALA A 238 15.93 0.99 -5.70
N PRO A 239 17.13 1.05 -6.38
CA PRO A 239 17.48 0.08 -7.42
C PRO A 239 17.60 -1.37 -6.94
N ASP A 240 17.83 -1.59 -5.65
CA ASP A 240 17.95 -2.92 -5.06
C ASP A 240 16.59 -3.52 -4.64
N ILE A 241 15.54 -2.70 -4.60
CA ILE A 241 14.20 -3.12 -4.20
C ILE A 241 13.44 -3.70 -5.40
N ARG A 242 12.81 -4.84 -5.19
CA ARG A 242 11.98 -5.53 -6.19
C ARG A 242 10.63 -5.92 -5.62
N THR A 243 9.65 -6.05 -6.49
CA THR A 243 8.35 -6.61 -6.11
C THR A 243 8.50 -8.03 -5.55
N ALA A 244 7.60 -8.40 -4.66
CA ALA A 244 7.60 -9.66 -3.91
C ALA A 244 8.70 -9.81 -2.84
N MET A 245 9.54 -8.79 -2.60
CA MET A 245 10.43 -8.79 -1.43
C MET A 245 9.63 -8.69 -0.15
N SER A 246 10.11 -9.38 0.90
CA SER A 246 9.52 -9.27 2.24
C SER A 246 9.81 -7.92 2.85
N ALA A 247 8.84 -7.37 3.54
CA ALA A 247 9.00 -6.12 4.28
C ALA A 247 8.35 -6.23 5.66
N THR A 248 8.81 -5.41 6.58
CA THR A 248 8.20 -5.19 7.88
C THR A 248 7.55 -3.83 7.89
N ILE A 249 6.30 -3.74 8.31
CA ILE A 249 5.55 -2.50 8.45
C ILE A 249 5.43 -2.16 9.93
N SER A 250 5.70 -0.92 10.30
CA SER A 250 5.40 -0.36 11.61
C SER A 250 4.52 0.87 11.47
N LEU A 251 3.56 1.01 12.36
CA LEU A 251 2.61 2.12 12.38
C LEU A 251 2.74 2.82 13.74
N ASP A 252 2.88 4.14 13.73
CA ASP A 252 3.01 4.93 14.96
C ASP A 252 1.83 4.71 15.91
N ALA A 253 0.62 4.58 15.34
CA ALA A 253 -0.60 4.32 16.11
C ALA A 253 -0.61 2.98 16.87
N PHE A 254 0.24 2.02 16.50
CA PHE A 254 0.30 0.67 17.09
C PHE A 254 1.58 0.41 17.89
N GLY A 255 2.41 1.42 18.12
CA GLY A 255 3.60 1.37 18.94
C GLY A 255 4.62 0.31 18.49
N LYS A 256 4.90 -0.67 19.37
CA LYS A 256 5.92 -1.70 19.08
C LYS A 256 5.47 -2.85 18.16
N LYS A 257 4.19 -2.89 17.76
CA LYS A 257 3.69 -3.96 16.91
C LYS A 257 4.29 -3.84 15.51
N ARG A 258 4.81 -4.94 15.00
CA ARG A 258 5.35 -5.08 13.65
C ARG A 258 4.43 -5.97 12.83
N PHE A 259 4.19 -5.59 11.58
CA PHE A 259 3.32 -6.32 10.67
C PHE A 259 4.14 -6.83 9.50
N ALA A 260 3.88 -8.07 9.10
CA ALA A 260 4.53 -8.65 7.94
C ALA A 260 3.90 -8.11 6.65
N GLY A 261 4.74 -7.66 5.73
CA GLY A 261 4.33 -7.12 4.44
C GLY A 261 5.14 -7.68 3.28
N THR A 262 4.66 -7.39 2.09
CA THR A 262 5.35 -7.72 0.83
C THR A 262 5.31 -6.50 -0.08
N VAL A 263 6.45 -6.21 -0.71
CA VAL A 263 6.55 -5.14 -1.72
C VAL A 263 5.65 -5.48 -2.90
N SER A 264 4.60 -4.69 -3.11
CA SER A 264 3.64 -4.85 -4.20
C SER A 264 4.02 -4.03 -5.43
N ARG A 265 4.57 -2.84 -5.23
CA ARG A 265 4.95 -1.93 -6.31
C ARG A 265 6.15 -1.08 -5.93
N VAL A 266 7.00 -0.82 -6.92
CA VAL A 266 8.06 0.20 -6.86
C VAL A 266 7.73 1.21 -7.96
N ALA A 267 7.68 2.49 -7.64
CA ALA A 267 7.37 3.52 -8.62
C ALA A 267 8.43 3.54 -9.73
N PRO A 268 8.03 3.65 -11.02
CA PRO A 268 8.97 3.61 -12.14
C PRO A 268 9.69 4.94 -12.40
N TYR A 269 9.57 5.90 -11.49
CA TYR A 269 10.16 7.24 -11.61
C TYR A 269 10.50 7.80 -10.23
N VAL A 270 11.48 8.70 -10.23
CA VAL A 270 11.93 9.43 -9.03
C VAL A 270 11.04 10.65 -8.84
N LEU A 271 10.55 10.83 -7.63
CA LEU A 271 9.77 12.02 -7.23
C LEU A 271 10.72 13.07 -6.67
N ASP A 272 10.65 14.27 -7.25
CA ASP A 272 11.30 15.49 -6.75
C ASP A 272 10.23 16.40 -6.13
N ARG A 273 9.64 15.98 -5.02
CA ARG A 273 8.56 16.76 -4.34
C ARG A 273 9.10 17.94 -3.54
N GLU A 274 10.33 17.87 -3.10
CA GLU A 274 11.01 18.93 -2.37
C GLU A 274 12.47 18.96 -2.80
N LYS A 275 13.00 20.11 -3.13
CA LYS A 275 14.35 20.36 -3.70
C LYS A 275 15.54 19.70 -2.99
N GLN A 276 15.34 18.85 -1.99
CA GLN A 276 16.39 18.27 -1.15
C GLN A 276 16.38 16.75 -1.01
N ALA A 277 15.35 16.04 -1.46
CA ALA A 277 15.33 14.57 -1.35
C ALA A 277 14.66 13.95 -2.58
N ARG A 278 15.43 13.19 -3.32
CA ARG A 278 14.97 12.37 -4.44
C ARG A 278 14.58 11.01 -3.92
N THR A 279 13.32 10.65 -4.09
CA THR A 279 12.78 9.42 -3.55
C THR A 279 11.99 8.65 -4.60
N VAL A 280 11.88 7.35 -4.39
CA VAL A 280 11.03 6.44 -5.14
C VAL A 280 9.97 5.91 -4.19
N ASP A 281 8.70 6.06 -4.54
CA ASP A 281 7.61 5.51 -3.74
C ASP A 281 7.57 3.98 -3.87
N VAL A 282 7.65 3.32 -2.72
CA VAL A 282 7.52 1.86 -2.60
C VAL A 282 6.23 1.54 -1.87
N GLU A 283 5.41 0.67 -2.46
CA GLU A 283 4.17 0.20 -1.87
C GLU A 283 4.34 -1.19 -1.30
N VAL A 284 3.89 -1.34 -0.06
CA VAL A 284 3.94 -2.60 0.68
C VAL A 284 2.54 -2.97 1.13
N THR A 285 2.09 -4.18 0.77
CA THR A 285 0.83 -4.76 1.20
C THR A 285 1.01 -5.65 2.41
N PHE A 286 0.03 -5.68 3.30
CA PHE A 286 0.01 -6.60 4.44
C PHE A 286 -0.18 -8.05 3.96
N ILE A 287 0.52 -8.99 4.60
CA ILE A 287 0.36 -10.42 4.29
C ILE A 287 -0.94 -10.96 4.89
N ASP A 288 -1.28 -10.54 6.11
CA ASP A 288 -2.53 -10.95 6.77
C ASP A 288 -3.56 -9.82 6.73
N ALA A 289 -4.63 -10.03 5.97
CA ALA A 289 -5.74 -9.07 5.88
C ALA A 289 -6.46 -8.80 7.22
N ARG A 290 -6.33 -9.72 8.21
CA ARG A 290 -6.91 -9.52 9.53
C ARG A 290 -6.20 -8.44 10.35
N ASP A 291 -4.97 -8.15 10.03
CA ASP A 291 -4.22 -7.09 10.70
C ASP A 291 -4.78 -5.70 10.42
N THR A 292 -5.47 -5.50 9.28
CA THR A 292 -5.94 -4.19 8.83
C THR A 292 -7.27 -3.74 9.44
N GLY A 293 -7.98 -4.61 10.15
CA GLY A 293 -9.37 -4.38 10.59
C GLY A 293 -9.63 -3.14 11.48
N ASN A 294 -8.60 -2.67 12.19
CA ASN A 294 -8.69 -1.47 13.05
C ASN A 294 -7.74 -0.35 12.59
N MET A 295 -7.26 -0.41 11.34
CA MET A 295 -6.38 0.59 10.78
C MET A 295 -7.18 1.62 9.98
N LEU A 296 -6.81 2.88 10.12
CA LEU A 296 -7.41 3.96 9.34
C LEU A 296 -6.42 4.46 8.29
N PRO A 297 -6.86 4.59 7.01
CA PRO A 297 -6.08 5.29 5.99
C PRO A 297 -5.67 6.67 6.49
N GLY A 298 -4.42 7.05 6.20
CA GLY A 298 -3.83 8.30 6.69
C GLY A 298 -2.89 8.14 7.88
N TYR A 299 -2.82 6.97 8.53
CA TYR A 299 -1.83 6.73 9.57
C TYR A 299 -0.40 6.80 9.02
N SER A 300 0.52 7.37 9.82
CA SER A 300 1.95 7.34 9.55
C SER A 300 2.47 5.91 9.70
N ALA A 301 3.29 5.49 8.74
CA ALA A 301 3.82 4.14 8.67
C ALA A 301 5.26 4.14 8.19
N ASP A 302 6.08 3.30 8.80
CA ASP A 302 7.42 3.02 8.30
C ASP A 302 7.48 1.61 7.72
N ILE A 303 8.30 1.44 6.69
CA ILE A 303 8.57 0.16 6.07
C ILE A 303 10.05 -0.16 6.15
N GLU A 304 10.37 -1.42 6.37
CA GLU A 304 11.71 -1.95 6.32
C GLU A 304 11.73 -3.13 5.35
N VAL A 305 12.33 -2.91 4.16
CA VAL A 305 12.38 -3.91 3.09
C VAL A 305 13.63 -4.77 3.26
N VAL A 306 13.47 -6.08 3.25
CA VAL A 306 14.57 -7.05 3.37
C VAL A 306 15.17 -7.30 1.98
N LEU A 307 16.37 -6.76 1.74
CA LEU A 307 17.09 -6.95 0.47
C LEU A 307 17.70 -8.34 0.37
N VAL A 308 18.46 -8.72 1.40
CA VAL A 308 19.12 -10.02 1.48
C VAL A 308 18.97 -10.58 2.89
N LYS A 309 18.60 -11.84 2.98
CA LYS A 309 18.48 -12.57 4.25
C LYS A 309 19.32 -13.83 4.20
N LYS A 310 20.19 -13.99 5.19
CA LYS A 310 20.99 -15.22 5.35
C LYS A 310 20.62 -15.89 6.67
N VAL A 311 20.13 -17.08 6.58
CA VAL A 311 19.86 -17.93 7.75
C VAL A 311 21.11 -18.76 8.07
N ASN A 312 21.28 -19.14 9.34
CA ASN A 312 22.43 -19.93 9.80
C ASN A 312 23.78 -19.24 9.52
N ALA A 313 23.86 -17.93 9.67
CA ALA A 313 25.11 -17.18 9.60
C ALA A 313 25.72 -17.02 10.98
N LEU A 314 27.03 -17.23 11.13
CA LEU A 314 27.76 -16.83 12.32
C LEU A 314 27.71 -15.31 12.39
N ARG A 315 27.23 -14.77 13.49
CA ARG A 315 27.01 -13.33 13.66
C ARG A 315 27.52 -12.81 14.98
N ILE A 316 27.88 -11.56 14.98
CA ILE A 316 28.29 -10.80 16.19
C ILE A 316 27.53 -9.48 16.21
N PRO A 317 27.34 -8.84 17.36
CA PRO A 317 26.83 -7.49 17.43
C PRO A 317 27.66 -6.53 16.61
N SER A 318 27.03 -5.67 15.79
CA SER A 318 27.74 -4.73 14.93
C SER A 318 28.52 -3.69 15.72
N GLU A 319 28.07 -3.35 16.95
CA GLU A 319 28.74 -2.46 17.90
C GLU A 319 30.10 -2.98 18.40
N ALA A 320 30.36 -4.28 18.25
CA ALA A 320 31.63 -4.90 18.68
C ALA A 320 32.78 -4.72 17.67
N ILE A 321 32.48 -4.19 16.48
CA ILE A 321 33.46 -4.06 15.40
C ILE A 321 34.23 -2.75 15.52
N ILE A 322 35.56 -2.87 15.60
CA ILE A 322 36.48 -1.75 15.64
C ILE A 322 36.95 -1.43 14.20
N GLU A 323 37.48 -0.23 13.98
CA GLU A 323 38.01 0.20 12.69
C GLU A 323 38.95 -0.84 12.05
N GLY A 324 38.78 -1.08 10.74
CA GLY A 324 39.57 -2.04 9.99
C GLY A 324 39.11 -3.51 10.14
N ASN A 325 37.84 -3.74 10.46
CA ASN A 325 37.24 -5.06 10.65
C ASN A 325 37.96 -5.90 11.73
N ARG A 326 38.13 -5.35 12.90
CA ARG A 326 38.74 -6.00 14.05
C ARG A 326 37.73 -6.13 15.19
N VAL A 327 37.89 -7.15 16.00
CA VAL A 327 37.09 -7.40 17.20
C VAL A 327 37.99 -7.79 18.34
N LEU A 328 37.54 -7.53 19.57
CA LEU A 328 38.20 -7.99 20.78
C LEU A 328 37.46 -9.22 21.31
N VAL A 329 38.15 -10.34 21.37
CA VAL A 329 37.66 -11.60 21.91
C VAL A 329 38.14 -11.75 23.35
N PHE A 330 37.24 -11.99 24.27
CA PHE A 330 37.60 -12.28 25.67
C PHE A 330 37.98 -13.73 25.86
N SER A 331 39.19 -13.99 26.29
CA SER A 331 39.68 -15.33 26.61
C SER A 331 39.44 -15.62 28.11
N GLU A 332 38.41 -16.43 28.42
CA GLU A 332 38.13 -16.83 29.82
C GLU A 332 39.31 -17.53 30.51
N GLN A 333 40.09 -18.34 29.78
CA GLN A 333 41.22 -19.08 30.35
C GLN A 333 42.39 -18.19 30.72
N ALA A 334 42.63 -17.12 29.96
CA ALA A 334 43.75 -16.20 30.14
C ALA A 334 43.36 -14.93 30.88
N GLY A 335 42.08 -14.57 30.93
CA GLY A 335 41.57 -13.32 31.51
C GLY A 335 42.07 -12.07 30.76
N VAL A 336 42.30 -12.20 29.45
CA VAL A 336 42.81 -11.12 28.58
C VAL A 336 41.95 -10.96 27.36
N LEU A 337 42.03 -9.77 26.78
CA LEU A 337 41.44 -9.46 25.47
C LEU A 337 42.42 -9.82 24.34
N GLU A 338 41.89 -10.36 23.25
CA GLU A 338 42.67 -10.70 22.06
C GLU A 338 42.07 -9.97 20.86
N GLU A 339 42.83 -9.07 20.26
CA GLU A 339 42.42 -8.41 19.02
C GLU A 339 42.54 -9.39 17.87
N ARG A 340 41.46 -9.57 17.14
CA ARG A 340 41.43 -10.41 15.92
C ARG A 340 40.85 -9.67 14.75
N LYS A 341 41.48 -9.83 13.59
CA LYS A 341 40.96 -9.40 12.31
C LYS A 341 39.91 -10.41 11.85
N ILE A 342 38.76 -9.88 11.39
CA ILE A 342 37.66 -10.67 10.90
C ILE A 342 37.35 -10.33 9.45
N ASP A 343 36.84 -11.32 8.69
CA ASP A 343 36.21 -11.05 7.42
C ASP A 343 34.71 -10.99 7.63
N THR A 344 34.11 -9.89 7.21
CA THR A 344 32.67 -9.63 7.39
C THR A 344 31.90 -9.90 6.10
N GLY A 345 30.65 -10.30 6.24
CA GLY A 345 29.69 -10.45 5.14
C GLY A 345 28.55 -9.44 5.24
N LEU A 346 27.30 -9.94 5.23
CA LEU A 346 26.11 -9.11 5.43
C LEU A 346 26.14 -8.43 6.80
N HIS A 347 25.69 -7.20 6.86
CA HIS A 347 25.61 -6.46 8.12
C HIS A 347 24.35 -5.59 8.16
N ASN A 348 23.90 -5.32 9.35
CA ASN A 348 22.94 -4.28 9.67
C ASN A 348 23.37 -3.56 10.96
N TRP A 349 22.55 -2.69 11.48
CA TRP A 349 22.87 -1.92 12.70
C TRP A 349 22.95 -2.80 13.96
N GLU A 350 22.30 -3.97 13.97
CA GLU A 350 22.25 -4.87 15.13
C GLU A 350 23.31 -5.98 15.07
N TYR A 351 23.42 -6.65 13.90
CA TYR A 351 24.34 -7.78 13.72
C TYR A 351 25.16 -7.69 12.42
N THR A 352 26.39 -8.18 12.49
CA THR A 352 27.27 -8.38 11.34
C THR A 352 27.59 -9.87 11.20
N GLN A 353 27.47 -10.40 9.97
CA GLN A 353 27.89 -11.75 9.64
C GLN A 353 29.42 -11.81 9.65
N VAL A 354 29.98 -12.83 10.30
CA VAL A 354 31.39 -13.17 10.27
C VAL A 354 31.62 -14.36 9.35
N LEU A 355 32.52 -14.19 8.37
CA LEU A 355 32.93 -15.23 7.45
C LEU A 355 34.15 -15.99 7.95
N SER A 356 35.09 -15.29 8.64
CA SER A 356 36.27 -15.87 9.25
C SER A 356 36.78 -15.01 10.42
N GLY A 357 37.60 -15.58 11.32
CA GLY A 357 38.24 -14.88 12.42
C GLY A 357 37.62 -15.11 13.79
N VAL A 358 36.34 -15.50 13.88
CA VAL A 358 35.62 -15.82 15.12
C VAL A 358 34.95 -17.18 14.98
N ARG A 359 34.74 -17.87 16.10
CA ARG A 359 34.02 -19.15 16.18
C ARG A 359 32.72 -19.00 16.94
N ASP A 360 31.80 -19.90 16.67
CA ASP A 360 30.54 -19.98 17.41
C ASP A 360 30.80 -20.19 18.91
N GLY A 361 30.10 -19.40 19.75
CA GLY A 361 30.20 -19.40 21.21
C GLY A 361 31.33 -18.55 21.78
N GLU A 362 32.25 -17.96 21.00
CA GLU A 362 33.27 -17.05 21.48
C GLU A 362 32.66 -15.75 22.06
N GLN A 363 33.25 -15.24 23.11
CA GLN A 363 32.81 -14.02 23.80
C GLN A 363 33.45 -12.80 23.17
N ILE A 364 32.61 -11.95 22.57
CA ILE A 364 33.04 -10.74 21.86
C ILE A 364 32.73 -9.53 22.74
N VAL A 365 33.72 -8.65 22.91
CA VAL A 365 33.58 -7.42 23.68
C VAL A 365 32.73 -6.41 22.90
N VAL A 366 31.66 -5.91 23.55
CA VAL A 366 30.78 -4.88 22.99
C VAL A 366 31.06 -3.49 23.58
N SER A 367 31.70 -3.42 24.74
CA SER A 367 32.09 -2.16 25.40
C SER A 367 33.46 -1.65 24.92
N VAL A 368 33.65 -1.60 23.60
CA VAL A 368 34.94 -1.26 22.96
C VAL A 368 35.39 0.19 23.22
N ASP A 369 34.46 1.09 23.57
CA ASP A 369 34.74 2.52 23.81
C ASP A 369 35.21 2.80 25.26
N ARG A 370 35.27 1.79 26.15
CA ARG A 370 35.74 1.98 27.51
C ARG A 370 37.27 2.20 27.51
N GLU A 371 37.72 3.14 28.37
CA GLU A 371 39.15 3.45 28.55
C GLU A 371 39.93 2.19 28.97
N GLY A 372 41.03 1.92 28.26
CA GLY A 372 41.90 0.78 28.50
C GLY A 372 41.50 -0.52 27.83
N VAL A 373 40.39 -0.58 27.11
CA VAL A 373 39.94 -1.75 26.33
C VAL A 373 40.77 -1.82 25.07
N GLU A 374 41.90 -2.58 25.12
CA GLU A 374 42.83 -2.75 24.01
C GLU A 374 43.39 -4.18 23.96
N ASP A 375 44.15 -4.51 22.94
CA ASP A 375 44.79 -5.83 22.81
C ASP A 375 45.67 -6.17 24.01
N ALA A 376 45.61 -7.42 24.45
CA ALA A 376 46.32 -7.98 25.61
C ALA A 376 45.94 -7.34 26.97
N ALA A 377 44.95 -6.46 27.06
CA ALA A 377 44.45 -5.93 28.31
C ALA A 377 43.84 -7.01 29.17
N ARG A 378 44.06 -6.94 30.51
CA ARG A 378 43.41 -7.84 31.48
C ARG A 378 41.96 -7.39 31.70
N ALA A 379 41.04 -8.31 31.53
CA ALA A 379 39.63 -8.00 31.64
C ALA A 379 38.86 -9.00 32.51
N VAL A 380 37.72 -8.56 33.02
CA VAL A 380 36.73 -9.36 33.72
C VAL A 380 35.36 -9.01 33.18
N ILE A 381 34.48 -9.98 33.11
CA ILE A 381 33.11 -9.76 32.61
C ILE A 381 32.34 -8.90 33.64
N ASP A 382 31.69 -7.88 33.13
CA ASP A 382 30.76 -7.02 33.86
C ASP A 382 29.37 -7.60 33.84
N ASP A 383 29.02 -8.41 34.82
CA ASP A 383 27.70 -9.08 34.90
C ASP A 383 26.54 -8.11 35.24
N THR A 384 26.85 -6.85 35.57
CA THR A 384 25.83 -5.86 35.98
C THR A 384 25.18 -5.15 34.82
N ALA A 385 25.66 -5.33 33.60
CA ALA A 385 25.18 -4.64 32.41
C ALA A 385 24.03 -5.38 31.66
N TYR A 386 23.49 -6.45 32.24
CA TYR A 386 22.42 -7.27 31.63
C TYR A 386 21.01 -7.00 32.22
N ASP A 387 20.80 -5.94 32.97
CA ASP A 387 19.46 -5.53 33.45
C ASP A 387 18.85 -4.41 32.59
#